data_5cb181bc4fa43ab62f8fcfaf6ad21204
#
_entry.id   5cb181bc4fa43ab62f8fcfaf6ad21204
#
_cell.length_a   1.000
_cell.length_b   1.000
_cell.length_c   1.000
_cell.angle_alpha   90.00
_cell.angle_beta   90.00
_cell.angle_gamma   90.00
#
_symmetry.space_group_name_H-M   'P 1'
#
loop_
_entity.id
_entity.type
_entity.pdbx_description
1 polymer ?
#
loop_
_entity_poly.entity_id
_entity_poly.type
_entity_poly.pdbx_seq_one_letter_code
_entity_poly.pdbx_strand_id
1 'polypeptide(L)'
;ASYLSKDKICRELLSLKKKELAFILSSYYSDYELSTLVHSLAKYTSSFQYFVLGNHTKVKTVEEFAHLGGYTVTTFRRIFNSVFHEPVYEWMMKQRKEGIIYELRYTKATISEICYKYGFESLPHFSNFCKKNFGASPRSIRLSESQ
;
A
#
# COMPACT_ATOMS: atom_id res chain seq x y z
N ALA A 1 23.68 6.80 -6.51
CA ALA A 1 23.59 7.44 -5.18
C ALA A 1 22.44 8.46 -5.03
N SER A 2 21.77 8.87 -6.14
CA SER A 2 20.83 10.01 -6.10
C SER A 2 19.36 9.65 -5.80
N TYR A 3 18.88 8.44 -6.12
CA TYR A 3 17.45 8.08 -6.00
C TYR A 3 17.04 7.61 -4.59
N LEU A 4 17.88 6.89 -3.86
CA LEU A 4 17.66 6.53 -2.47
C LEU A 4 17.54 7.76 -1.54
N SER A 5 18.25 8.81 -1.90
CA SER A 5 18.20 10.12 -1.22
C SER A 5 16.83 10.79 -1.38
N LYS A 6 16.21 10.76 -2.57
CA LYS A 6 14.93 11.45 -2.83
C LYS A 6 13.75 10.81 -2.11
N ASP A 7 13.61 9.49 -2.14
CA ASP A 7 12.48 8.82 -1.47
C ASP A 7 12.60 8.87 0.06
N LYS A 8 13.81 8.77 0.60
CA LYS A 8 14.07 8.95 2.03
C LYS A 8 13.79 10.39 2.45
N ILE A 9 14.28 11.37 1.68
CA ILE A 9 14.03 12.79 1.88
C ILE A 9 12.53 13.09 1.78
N CYS A 10 11.82 12.53 0.80
CA CYS A 10 10.37 12.70 0.68
C CYS A 10 9.61 12.16 1.89
N ARG A 11 9.98 11.00 2.43
CA ARG A 11 9.32 10.43 3.63
C ARG A 11 9.64 11.23 4.88
N GLU A 12 10.88 11.64 5.06
CA GLU A 12 11.29 12.49 6.17
C GLU A 12 10.62 13.86 6.10
N LEU A 13 10.59 14.46 4.90
CA LEU A 13 9.89 15.72 4.67
C LEU A 13 8.39 15.59 4.93
N LEU A 14 7.74 14.51 4.50
CA LEU A 14 6.32 14.26 4.79
C LEU A 14 6.08 14.07 6.29
N SER A 15 6.99 13.39 6.98
CA SER A 15 6.94 13.23 8.44
C SER A 15 7.08 14.58 9.17
N LEU A 16 8.01 15.42 8.73
CA LEU A 16 8.19 16.76 9.26
C LEU A 16 6.95 17.64 9.01
N LYS A 17 6.40 17.60 7.80
CA LYS A 17 5.17 18.33 7.46
C LYS A 17 3.95 17.88 8.25
N LYS A 18 3.83 16.58 8.56
CA LYS A 18 2.79 16.07 9.47
C LYS A 18 2.95 16.61 10.89
N LYS A 19 4.19 16.66 11.42
CA LYS A 19 4.47 17.22 12.74
C LYS A 19 4.23 18.73 12.79
N GLU A 20 4.66 19.45 11.76
CA GLU A 20 4.40 20.89 11.61
C GLU A 20 2.90 21.17 11.59
N LEU A 21 2.13 20.43 10.79
CA LEU A 21 0.68 20.58 10.73
C LEU A 21 0.03 20.27 12.09
N ALA A 22 0.44 19.17 12.75
CA ALA A 22 -0.06 18.83 14.08
C ALA A 22 0.22 19.94 15.10
N PHE A 23 1.42 20.51 15.09
CA PHE A 23 1.80 21.63 15.97
C PHE A 23 0.97 22.89 15.67
N ILE A 24 0.80 23.25 14.40
CA ILE A 24 -0.03 24.38 13.99
C ILE A 24 -1.46 24.17 14.48
N LEU A 25 -2.05 23.00 14.20
CA LEU A 25 -3.42 22.70 14.59
C LEU A 25 -3.60 22.79 16.12
N SER A 26 -2.68 22.20 16.91
CA SER A 26 -2.74 22.26 18.39
C SER A 26 -2.49 23.66 18.95
N SER A 27 -1.87 24.56 18.18
CA SER A 27 -1.61 25.94 18.63
C SER A 27 -2.78 26.91 18.38
N TYR A 28 -3.61 26.60 17.36
CA TYR A 28 -4.72 27.47 16.95
C TYR A 28 -6.09 26.96 17.35
N TYR A 29 -6.23 25.66 17.65
CA TYR A 29 -7.51 25.04 17.98
C TYR A 29 -7.44 24.35 19.33
N SER A 30 -8.53 24.41 20.08
CA SER A 30 -8.68 23.66 21.33
C SER A 30 -8.80 22.15 21.08
N ASP A 31 -8.52 21.35 22.11
CA ASP A 31 -8.69 19.88 22.05
C ASP A 31 -10.12 19.48 21.66
N TYR A 32 -11.13 20.25 22.06
CA TYR A 32 -12.53 20.02 21.68
C TYR A 32 -12.77 20.27 20.19
N GLU A 33 -12.27 21.36 19.62
CA GLU A 33 -12.39 21.66 18.21
C GLU A 33 -11.62 20.65 17.35
N LEU A 34 -10.42 20.26 17.77
CA LEU A 34 -9.63 19.21 17.11
C LEU A 34 -10.34 17.85 17.17
N SER A 35 -10.91 17.49 18.32
CA SER A 35 -11.68 16.24 18.45
C SER A 35 -12.91 16.23 17.55
N THR A 36 -13.60 17.36 17.44
CA THR A 36 -14.77 17.52 16.55
C THR A 36 -14.37 17.44 15.07
N LEU A 37 -13.24 18.08 14.71
CA LEU A 37 -12.68 17.99 13.36
C LEU A 37 -12.27 16.57 13.01
N VAL A 38 -11.53 15.91 13.90
CA VAL A 38 -11.10 14.52 13.72
C VAL A 38 -12.30 13.57 13.67
N HIS A 39 -13.32 13.79 14.49
CA HIS A 39 -14.54 12.97 14.48
C HIS A 39 -15.34 13.16 13.18
N SER A 40 -15.44 14.38 12.68
CA SER A 40 -16.07 14.67 11.38
C SER A 40 -15.28 14.10 10.21
N LEU A 41 -13.93 14.19 10.24
CA LEU A 41 -13.05 13.54 9.26
C LEU A 41 -13.11 12.00 9.35
N ALA A 42 -13.16 11.44 10.55
CA ALA A 42 -13.32 9.99 10.76
C ALA A 42 -14.67 9.46 10.27
N LYS A 43 -15.71 10.29 10.27
CA LYS A 43 -16.99 9.98 9.64
C LYS A 43 -16.90 9.90 8.11
N TYR A 44 -15.98 10.65 7.50
CA TYR A 44 -15.70 10.61 6.05
C TYR A 44 -14.68 9.53 5.66
N THR A 45 -13.75 9.18 6.55
CA THR A 45 -12.91 7.98 6.38
C THR A 45 -13.74 6.78 6.83
N SER A 46 -14.48 6.20 5.89
CA SER A 46 -15.35 5.07 6.19
C SER A 46 -14.56 3.96 6.91
N SER A 47 -15.16 3.32 7.90
CA SER A 47 -14.61 2.12 8.55
C SER A 47 -14.16 1.07 7.53
N PHE A 48 -14.75 1.09 6.33
CA PHE A 48 -14.39 0.27 5.20
C PHE A 48 -12.99 0.60 4.63
N GLN A 49 -12.61 1.89 4.53
CA GLN A 49 -11.26 2.27 4.08
C GLN A 49 -10.19 1.78 5.06
N TYR A 50 -10.41 1.98 6.36
CA TYR A 50 -9.51 1.46 7.39
C TYR A 50 -9.39 -0.06 7.33
N PHE A 51 -10.52 -0.76 7.15
CA PHE A 51 -10.53 -2.20 6.98
C PHE A 51 -9.69 -2.61 5.78
N VAL A 52 -9.89 -1.99 4.61
CA VAL A 52 -9.15 -2.29 3.38
C VAL A 52 -7.65 -2.03 3.54
N LEU A 53 -7.28 -0.82 3.99
CA LEU A 53 -5.87 -0.43 4.14
C LEU A 53 -5.13 -1.26 5.20
N GLY A 54 -5.81 -1.69 6.26
CA GLY A 54 -5.20 -2.51 7.32
C GLY A 54 -5.11 -4.02 7.00
N ASN A 55 -5.80 -4.49 5.97
CA ASN A 55 -5.91 -5.94 5.72
C ASN A 55 -5.49 -6.38 4.31
N HIS A 56 -5.27 -5.47 3.35
CA HIS A 56 -4.97 -5.83 1.97
C HIS A 56 -3.73 -6.73 1.80
N THR A 57 -2.76 -6.65 2.70
CA THR A 57 -1.56 -7.49 2.68
C THR A 57 -1.79 -8.92 3.20
N LYS A 58 -2.92 -9.16 3.87
CA LYS A 58 -3.26 -10.45 4.49
C LYS A 58 -4.05 -11.38 3.55
N VAL A 59 -4.52 -10.85 2.44
CA VAL A 59 -5.40 -11.54 1.49
C VAL A 59 -4.77 -11.58 0.10
N LYS A 60 -5.08 -12.63 -0.66
CA LYS A 60 -4.54 -12.84 -2.01
C LYS A 60 -5.61 -12.67 -3.09
N THR A 61 -6.88 -12.89 -2.72
CA THR A 61 -8.00 -12.84 -3.66
C THR A 61 -9.09 -11.88 -3.19
N VAL A 62 -9.94 -11.46 -4.11
CA VAL A 62 -11.11 -10.61 -3.79
C VAL A 62 -12.09 -11.35 -2.89
N GLU A 63 -12.22 -12.65 -3.09
CA GLU A 63 -13.09 -13.54 -2.32
C GLU A 63 -12.63 -13.60 -0.86
N GLU A 64 -11.33 -13.83 -0.62
CA GLU A 64 -10.74 -13.78 0.74
C GLU A 64 -10.95 -12.42 1.38
N PHE A 65 -10.80 -11.34 0.61
CA PHE A 65 -10.95 -9.99 1.12
C PHE A 65 -12.40 -9.69 1.54
N ALA A 66 -13.35 -10.07 0.70
CA ALA A 66 -14.77 -9.93 1.02
C ALA A 66 -15.14 -10.75 2.26
N HIS A 67 -14.70 -12.01 2.34
CA HIS A 67 -14.95 -12.90 3.46
C HIS A 67 -14.37 -12.35 4.77
N LEU A 68 -13.12 -11.86 4.74
CA LEU A 68 -12.46 -11.25 5.91
C LEU A 68 -13.25 -10.06 6.46
N GLY A 69 -13.92 -9.29 5.59
CA GLY A 69 -14.76 -8.16 5.96
C GLY A 69 -16.21 -8.52 6.30
N GLY A 70 -16.60 -9.82 6.23
CA GLY A 70 -17.97 -10.25 6.45
C GLY A 70 -18.94 -9.87 5.32
N TYR A 71 -18.42 -9.63 4.10
CA TYR A 71 -19.21 -9.24 2.93
C TYR A 71 -19.37 -10.38 1.94
N THR A 72 -20.47 -10.37 1.18
CA THR A 72 -20.51 -11.10 -0.09
C THR A 72 -19.58 -10.42 -1.10
N VAL A 73 -19.03 -11.17 -2.05
CA VAL A 73 -18.13 -10.63 -3.10
C VAL A 73 -18.79 -9.49 -3.88
N THR A 74 -20.07 -9.64 -4.21
CA THR A 74 -20.85 -8.61 -4.93
C THR A 74 -20.97 -7.32 -4.11
N THR A 75 -21.32 -7.43 -2.84
CA THR A 75 -21.45 -6.29 -1.93
C THR A 75 -20.09 -5.62 -1.74
N PHE A 76 -19.04 -6.42 -1.52
CA PHE A 76 -17.67 -5.91 -1.35
C PHE A 76 -17.21 -5.10 -2.56
N ARG A 77 -17.35 -5.66 -3.77
CA ARG A 77 -16.98 -4.97 -5.02
C ARG A 77 -17.74 -3.65 -5.19
N ARG A 78 -19.04 -3.62 -4.89
CA ARG A 78 -19.86 -2.41 -4.99
C ARG A 78 -19.41 -1.33 -4.01
N ILE A 79 -19.21 -1.67 -2.73
CA ILE A 79 -18.74 -0.73 -1.70
C ILE A 79 -17.32 -0.26 -2.05
N PHE A 80 -16.44 -1.18 -2.42
CA PHE A 80 -15.05 -0.86 -2.79
C PHE A 80 -15.00 0.17 -3.91
N ASN A 81 -15.74 -0.08 -5.00
CA ASN A 81 -15.77 0.84 -6.15
C ASN A 81 -16.35 2.23 -5.77
N SER A 82 -17.33 2.29 -4.88
CA SER A 82 -17.88 3.56 -4.41
C SER A 82 -16.89 4.36 -3.53
N VAL A 83 -15.99 3.68 -2.82
CA VAL A 83 -15.04 4.30 -1.87
C VAL A 83 -13.69 4.60 -2.50
N PHE A 84 -13.19 3.70 -3.34
CA PHE A 84 -11.85 3.81 -3.96
C PHE A 84 -11.92 4.27 -5.43
N HIS A 85 -13.11 4.31 -6.04
CA HIS A 85 -13.36 4.71 -7.43
C HIS A 85 -12.59 3.89 -8.49
N GLU A 86 -12.20 2.67 -8.12
CA GLU A 86 -11.55 1.69 -9.01
C GLU A 86 -11.94 0.25 -8.64
N PRO A 87 -11.84 -0.70 -9.57
CA PRO A 87 -12.12 -2.11 -9.29
C PRO A 87 -11.15 -2.69 -8.27
N VAL A 88 -11.68 -3.50 -7.32
CA VAL A 88 -10.90 -4.07 -6.23
C VAL A 88 -9.70 -4.89 -6.70
N TYR A 89 -9.86 -5.68 -7.77
CA TYR A 89 -8.77 -6.50 -8.32
C TYR A 89 -7.61 -5.63 -8.86
N GLU A 90 -7.92 -4.58 -9.59
CA GLU A 90 -6.92 -3.66 -10.15
C GLU A 90 -6.16 -2.94 -9.04
N TRP A 91 -6.89 -2.46 -8.04
CA TRP A 91 -6.29 -1.86 -6.85
C TRP A 91 -5.35 -2.84 -6.11
N MET A 92 -5.80 -4.07 -5.85
CA MET A 92 -4.98 -5.11 -5.22
C MET A 92 -3.73 -5.41 -6.05
N MET A 93 -3.85 -5.50 -7.38
CA MET A 93 -2.71 -5.70 -8.27
C MET A 93 -1.72 -4.54 -8.25
N LYS A 94 -2.22 -3.31 -8.12
CA LYS A 94 -1.38 -2.11 -7.96
C LYS A 94 -0.60 -2.16 -6.64
N GLN A 95 -1.28 -2.42 -5.52
CA GLN A 95 -0.63 -2.58 -4.21
C GLN A 95 0.41 -3.71 -4.21
N ARG A 96 0.07 -4.84 -4.84
CA ARG A 96 1.00 -5.97 -4.99
C ARG A 96 2.25 -5.59 -5.78
N LYS A 97 2.10 -4.88 -6.89
CA LYS A 97 3.23 -4.40 -7.71
C LYS A 97 4.12 -3.43 -6.93
N GLU A 98 3.53 -2.46 -6.26
CA GLU A 98 4.24 -1.49 -5.43
C GLU A 98 5.02 -2.17 -4.31
N GLY A 99 4.40 -3.12 -3.62
CA GLY A 99 5.06 -3.89 -2.57
C GLY A 99 6.22 -4.76 -3.08
N ILE A 100 6.06 -5.43 -4.23
CA ILE A 100 7.13 -6.23 -4.85
C ILE A 100 8.33 -5.35 -5.21
N ILE A 101 8.11 -4.23 -5.88
CA ILE A 101 9.18 -3.28 -6.24
C ILE A 101 9.88 -2.77 -5.00
N TYR A 102 9.12 -2.39 -3.99
CA TYR A 102 9.68 -1.93 -2.73
C TYR A 102 10.60 -2.97 -2.08
N GLU A 103 10.14 -4.22 -1.98
CA GLU A 103 10.94 -5.27 -1.35
C GLU A 103 12.16 -5.67 -2.18
N LEU A 104 12.02 -5.75 -3.50
CA LEU A 104 13.16 -6.00 -4.38
C LEU A 104 14.26 -4.95 -4.23
N ARG A 105 13.89 -3.68 -4.05
CA ARG A 105 14.81 -2.56 -4.02
C ARG A 105 15.37 -2.26 -2.64
N TYR A 106 14.53 -2.31 -1.62
CA TYR A 106 14.84 -1.70 -0.33
C TYR A 106 14.98 -2.69 0.82
N THR A 107 14.80 -3.99 0.59
CA THR A 107 14.93 -5.01 1.64
C THR A 107 16.03 -6.02 1.32
N LYS A 108 16.48 -6.73 2.37
CA LYS A 108 17.41 -7.85 2.26
C LYS A 108 16.72 -9.20 2.00
N ALA A 109 15.38 -9.21 1.89
CA ALA A 109 14.63 -10.43 1.62
C ALA A 109 15.11 -11.08 0.32
N THR A 110 15.26 -12.36 0.29
CA THR A 110 15.68 -13.10 -0.92
C THR A 110 14.58 -13.04 -1.99
N ILE A 111 14.96 -13.20 -3.25
CA ILE A 111 14.00 -13.25 -4.36
C ILE A 111 12.98 -14.37 -4.15
N SER A 112 13.39 -15.48 -3.56
CA SER A 112 12.51 -16.62 -3.23
C SER A 112 11.49 -16.23 -2.14
N GLU A 113 11.93 -15.58 -1.07
CA GLU A 113 11.03 -15.13 0.00
C GLU A 113 9.97 -14.15 -0.55
N ILE A 114 10.39 -13.19 -1.38
CA ILE A 114 9.46 -12.24 -2.03
C ILE A 114 8.48 -12.99 -2.94
N CYS A 115 8.98 -13.92 -3.77
CA CYS A 115 8.16 -14.74 -4.65
C CYS A 115 7.02 -15.42 -3.88
N TYR A 116 7.34 -16.17 -2.82
CA TYR A 116 6.34 -16.90 -2.04
C TYR A 116 5.45 -16.00 -1.18
N LYS A 117 6.00 -14.95 -0.62
CA LYS A 117 5.24 -13.93 0.14
C LYS A 117 4.12 -13.34 -0.69
N TYR A 118 4.39 -13.01 -1.94
CA TYR A 118 3.39 -12.47 -2.86
C TYR A 118 2.57 -13.56 -3.58
N GLY A 119 2.65 -14.82 -3.13
CA GLY A 119 1.79 -15.90 -3.59
C GLY A 119 2.10 -16.41 -5.00
N PHE A 120 3.33 -16.30 -5.45
CA PHE A 120 3.77 -16.98 -6.68
C PHE A 120 4.21 -18.40 -6.36
N GLU A 121 3.79 -19.35 -7.18
CA GLU A 121 4.09 -20.77 -7.00
C GLU A 121 5.53 -21.13 -7.38
N SER A 122 6.17 -20.33 -8.24
CA SER A 122 7.51 -20.59 -8.71
C SER A 122 8.28 -19.33 -9.10
N LEU A 123 9.60 -19.39 -8.98
CA LEU A 123 10.51 -18.33 -9.41
C LEU A 123 10.39 -17.98 -10.91
N PRO A 124 10.24 -18.94 -11.84
CA PRO A 124 10.01 -18.62 -13.24
C PRO A 124 8.73 -17.78 -13.45
N HIS A 125 7.61 -18.14 -12.79
CA HIS A 125 6.37 -17.40 -12.87
C HIS A 125 6.54 -15.97 -12.31
N PHE A 126 7.20 -15.84 -11.16
CA PHE A 126 7.52 -14.53 -10.58
C PHE A 126 8.44 -13.69 -11.48
N SER A 127 9.46 -14.30 -12.09
CA SER A 127 10.36 -13.63 -13.02
C SER A 127 9.63 -13.10 -14.26
N ASN A 128 8.73 -13.90 -14.83
CA ASN A 128 7.90 -13.48 -15.96
C ASN A 128 6.95 -12.34 -15.58
N PHE A 129 6.35 -12.41 -14.39
CA PHE A 129 5.54 -11.31 -13.86
C PHE A 129 6.34 -10.00 -13.75
N CYS A 130 7.55 -10.05 -13.19
CA CYS A 130 8.42 -8.88 -13.07
C CYS A 130 8.81 -8.32 -14.43
N LYS A 131 9.22 -9.15 -15.37
CA LYS A 131 9.53 -8.72 -16.75
C LYS A 131 8.34 -8.03 -17.41
N LYS A 132 7.14 -8.63 -17.30
CA LYS A 132 5.91 -8.08 -17.89
C LYS A 132 5.49 -6.75 -17.27
N ASN A 133 5.61 -6.59 -15.96
CA ASN A 133 5.07 -5.44 -15.24
C ASN A 133 6.09 -4.34 -14.96
N PHE A 134 7.38 -4.67 -14.89
CA PHE A 134 8.47 -3.75 -14.53
C PHE A 134 9.56 -3.65 -15.59
N GLY A 135 9.45 -4.41 -16.68
CA GLY A 135 10.42 -4.41 -17.78
C GLY A 135 11.74 -5.15 -17.49
N ALA A 136 11.93 -5.68 -16.28
CA ALA A 136 13.19 -6.30 -15.85
C ALA A 136 12.98 -7.53 -14.96
N SER A 137 14.02 -8.39 -14.87
CA SER A 137 13.98 -9.53 -13.96
C SER A 137 14.10 -9.06 -12.49
N PRO A 138 13.61 -9.86 -11.50
CA PRO A 138 13.77 -9.53 -10.09
C PRO A 138 15.22 -9.24 -9.69
N ARG A 139 16.17 -10.00 -10.24
CA ARG A 139 17.60 -9.80 -10.00
C ARG A 139 18.11 -8.48 -10.58
N SER A 140 17.70 -8.15 -11.80
CA SER A 140 18.08 -6.87 -12.43
C SER A 140 17.52 -5.68 -11.67
N ILE A 141 16.25 -5.75 -11.22
CA ILE A 141 15.62 -4.70 -10.42
C ILE A 141 16.39 -4.46 -9.11
N ARG A 142 16.84 -5.52 -8.45
CA ARG A 142 17.63 -5.42 -7.23
C ARG A 142 18.99 -4.79 -7.44
N LEU A 143 19.67 -5.16 -8.53
CA LEU A 143 21.03 -4.68 -8.82
C LEU A 143 21.07 -3.23 -9.34
N SER A 144 19.98 -2.75 -9.95
CA SER A 144 19.93 -1.39 -10.50
C SER A 144 20.01 -0.28 -9.45
N GLU A 145 19.93 -0.59 -8.17
CA GLU A 145 20.08 0.38 -7.07
C GLU A 145 21.36 0.18 -6.23
N SER A 146 22.19 -0.82 -6.57
CA SER A 146 23.47 -1.05 -5.87
C SER A 146 24.62 -0.25 -6.49
N GLN A 147 24.32 0.65 -7.41
CA GLN A 147 25.25 1.62 -8.02
C GLN A 147 24.82 3.06 -7.58
#